data_b63639ca6273215461bf71049d50569a
#
_entry.id   b63639ca6273215461bf71049d50569a
#
_cell.length_a   1.000
_cell.length_b   1.000
_cell.length_c   1.000
_cell.angle_alpha   90.00
_cell.angle_beta   90.00
_cell.angle_gamma   90.00
#
_symmetry.space_group_name_H-M   'P 1'
#
loop_
_entity.id
_entity.type
_entity.pdbx_description
1 polymer ?
#
loop_
_entity_poly.entity_id
_entity_poly.type
_entity_poly.pdbx_seq_one_letter_code
_entity_poly.pdbx_strand_id
1 'polypeptide(L)'
;IPTLNEAKIVLKDLINMSENKVTIDLIQTIVCKFFKISKNEMLSSRRSRYLVRPRQTAIYLTKILTSKSLPEIGREFSNRDHTTIIHSVKTIEKLKEKDPGMVENINKLKNQILYNNSENEI
;
A
#
# COMPACT_ATOMS: atom_id res chain seq x y z
N ILE A 1 -34.51 -1.07 2.20
CA ILE A 1 -34.03 -1.09 1.83
C ILE A 1 -34.16 -1.31 1.02
N PRO A 2 -34.47 -1.48 0.60
CA PRO A 2 -34.38 -1.83 -0.24
C PRO A 2 -33.92 -1.59 -0.67
N THR A 3 -35.18 -1.58 -0.78
CA THR A 3 -34.16 -1.09 -0.93
C THR A 3 -32.93 -1.68 -0.40
N LEU A 4 -32.93 -2.67 0.34
CA LEU A 4 -31.71 -3.26 0.75
C LEU A 4 -30.91 -3.83 -0.38
N ASN A 5 -31.58 -4.40 -1.36
CA ASN A 5 -30.86 -4.89 -2.52
C ASN A 5 -30.26 -3.78 -3.31
N GLU A 6 -30.96 -2.69 -3.42
CA GLU A 6 -30.41 -1.54 -4.09
C GLU A 6 -29.23 -0.99 -3.33
N ALA A 7 -29.33 -1.02 -2.01
CA ALA A 7 -28.23 -0.56 -1.20
C ALA A 7 -27.00 -1.43 -1.42
N LYS A 8 -27.21 -2.72 -1.59
CA LYS A 8 -26.07 -3.60 -1.83
C LYS A 8 -25.41 -3.30 -3.16
N ILE A 9 -26.17 -3.02 -4.15
CA ILE A 9 -25.63 -2.68 -5.45
C ILE A 9 -24.85 -1.39 -5.34
N VAL A 10 -25.42 -0.42 -4.67
CA VAL A 10 -24.75 0.85 -4.47
C VAL A 10 -23.47 0.66 -3.70
N LEU A 11 -23.48 -0.22 -2.72
CA LEU A 11 -22.28 -0.47 -1.95
C LEU A 11 -21.17 -1.06 -2.80
N LYS A 12 -21.52 -1.91 -3.75
CA LYS A 12 -20.51 -2.43 -4.65
C LYS A 12 -19.86 -1.32 -5.43
N ASP A 13 -20.65 -0.42 -5.93
CA ASP A 13 -20.11 0.71 -6.68
C ASP A 13 -19.23 1.57 -5.79
N LEU A 14 -19.66 1.76 -4.55
CA LEU A 14 -18.85 2.54 -3.62
C LEU A 14 -17.54 1.87 -3.30
N ILE A 15 -17.55 0.55 -3.18
CA ILE A 15 -16.33 -0.18 -2.93
C ILE A 15 -15.37 -0.01 -4.09
N ASN A 16 -15.86 -0.11 -5.30
CA ASN A 16 -15.04 0.10 -6.47
C ASN A 16 -14.46 1.51 -6.50
N MET A 17 -15.26 2.48 -6.13
CA MET A 17 -14.80 3.86 -6.08
C MET A 17 -13.74 4.03 -5.00
N SER A 18 -13.92 3.36 -3.87
CA SER A 18 -12.93 3.42 -2.80
C SER A 18 -11.60 2.85 -3.25
N GLU A 19 -11.64 1.74 -3.97
CA GLU A 19 -10.41 1.16 -4.51
C GLU A 19 -9.73 2.15 -5.43
N ASN A 20 -10.50 2.84 -6.25
CA ASN A 20 -9.95 3.83 -7.16
C ASN A 20 -9.33 5.00 -6.42
N LYS A 21 -9.76 5.23 -5.18
CA LYS A 21 -9.24 6.33 -4.40
C LYS A 21 -7.96 5.99 -3.64
N VAL A 22 -7.63 4.71 -3.55
CA VAL A 22 -6.37 4.32 -2.94
C VAL A 22 -5.27 4.69 -3.90
N THR A 23 -4.42 5.61 -3.48
CA THR A 23 -3.34 6.11 -4.32
C THR A 23 -2.00 5.69 -3.75
N ILE A 24 -0.99 5.71 -4.60
CA ILE A 24 0.36 5.40 -4.16
C ILE A 24 0.82 6.41 -3.11
N ASP A 25 0.45 7.67 -3.30
CA ASP A 25 0.80 8.72 -2.35
C ASP A 25 0.21 8.44 -0.97
N LEU A 26 -1.04 8.02 -0.91
CA LEU A 26 -1.68 7.69 0.35
C LEU A 26 -0.94 6.53 1.04
N ILE A 27 -0.62 5.49 0.28
CA ILE A 27 0.09 4.33 0.82
C ILE A 27 1.45 4.76 1.36
N GLN A 28 2.20 5.56 0.60
CA GLN A 28 3.50 6.05 1.04
C GLN A 28 3.38 6.84 2.32
N THR A 29 2.40 7.73 2.40
CA THR A 29 2.21 8.56 3.57
C THR A 29 1.92 7.72 4.82
N ILE A 30 1.02 6.76 4.69
CA ILE A 30 0.65 5.94 5.84
C ILE A 30 1.79 5.05 6.28
N VAL A 31 2.53 4.47 5.34
CA VAL A 31 3.67 3.64 5.68
C VAL A 31 4.74 4.47 6.39
N CYS A 32 5.00 5.67 5.90
CA CYS A 32 5.98 6.55 6.54
C CYS A 32 5.57 6.88 7.97
N LYS A 33 4.30 7.16 8.20
CA LYS A 33 3.82 7.44 9.55
C LYS A 33 3.96 6.22 10.45
N PHE A 34 3.65 5.05 9.92
CA PHE A 34 3.72 3.82 10.69
C PHE A 34 5.16 3.54 11.15
N PHE A 35 6.12 3.73 10.26
CA PHE A 35 7.52 3.48 10.57
C PHE A 35 8.26 4.70 11.08
N LYS A 36 7.58 5.83 11.20
CA LYS A 36 8.14 7.08 11.74
C LYS A 36 9.35 7.55 10.94
N ILE A 37 9.23 7.56 9.64
CA ILE A 37 10.25 8.10 8.75
C ILE A 37 9.61 9.15 7.85
N SER A 38 10.43 9.97 7.21
CA SER A 38 9.90 10.96 6.28
C SER A 38 9.73 10.33 4.90
N LYS A 39 8.89 10.93 4.10
CA LYS A 39 8.68 10.47 2.74
C LYS A 39 9.95 10.61 1.91
N ASN A 40 10.69 11.69 2.13
CA ASN A 40 11.95 11.89 1.44
C ASN A 40 12.95 10.78 1.77
N GLU A 41 13.00 10.38 3.02
CA GLU A 41 13.88 9.29 3.42
C GLU A 41 13.46 7.97 2.76
N MET A 42 12.18 7.68 2.75
CA MET A 42 11.71 6.43 2.16
C MET A 42 12.00 6.38 0.67
N LEU A 43 11.87 7.50 -0.01
CA LEU A 43 12.09 7.56 -1.46
C LEU A 43 13.55 7.79 -1.84
N SER A 44 14.44 7.96 -0.86
CA SER A 44 15.84 8.17 -1.13
C SER A 44 16.50 6.90 -1.63
N SER A 45 17.74 7.02 -2.10
CA SER A 45 18.50 5.87 -2.56
C SER A 45 19.25 5.16 -1.44
N ARG A 46 19.06 5.62 -0.21
CA ARG A 46 19.74 5.01 0.93
C ARG A 46 19.32 3.56 1.11
N ARG A 47 20.26 2.76 1.57
CA ARG A 47 20.04 1.34 1.79
C ARG A 47 20.04 0.96 3.26
N SER A 48 19.85 1.93 4.14
CA SER A 48 19.75 1.65 5.57
C SER A 48 18.52 0.78 5.82
N ARG A 49 18.68 -0.20 6.70
CA ARG A 49 17.61 -1.15 6.95
C ARG A 49 16.31 -0.48 7.38
N TYR A 50 16.41 0.56 8.19
CA TYR A 50 15.22 1.25 8.66
C TYR A 50 14.48 2.00 7.55
N LEU A 51 15.10 2.15 6.39
CA LEU A 51 14.46 2.75 5.22
C LEU A 51 14.06 1.72 4.18
N VAL A 52 14.89 0.68 4.03
CA VAL A 52 14.64 -0.35 3.02
C VAL A 52 13.39 -1.14 3.32
N ARG A 53 13.22 -1.55 4.57
CA ARG A 53 12.08 -2.37 4.93
C ARG A 53 10.75 -1.62 4.77
N PRO A 54 10.62 -0.38 5.27
CA PRO A 54 9.40 0.40 5.00
C PRO A 54 9.14 0.59 3.52
N ARG A 55 10.20 0.85 2.74
CA ARG A 55 10.07 1.04 1.30
C ARG A 55 9.52 -0.23 0.64
N GLN A 56 10.08 -1.38 0.98
CA GLN A 56 9.63 -2.63 0.42
C GLN A 56 8.17 -2.90 0.81
N THR A 57 7.81 -2.59 2.04
CA THR A 57 6.44 -2.76 2.51
C THR A 57 5.49 -1.87 1.73
N ALA A 58 5.87 -0.62 1.50
CA ALA A 58 5.03 0.31 0.73
C ALA A 58 4.86 -0.17 -0.70
N ILE A 59 5.93 -0.66 -1.31
CA ILE A 59 5.87 -1.19 -2.67
C ILE A 59 4.93 -2.40 -2.72
N TYR A 60 5.06 -3.30 -1.76
CA TYR A 60 4.20 -4.47 -1.69
C TYR A 60 2.73 -4.08 -1.56
N LEU A 61 2.43 -3.15 -0.66
CA LEU A 61 1.06 -2.70 -0.46
C LEU A 61 0.51 -2.02 -1.70
N THR A 62 1.35 -1.25 -2.38
CA THR A 62 0.93 -0.62 -3.63
C THR A 62 0.56 -1.67 -4.66
N LYS A 63 1.34 -2.74 -4.74
CA LYS A 63 1.09 -3.79 -5.71
C LYS A 63 -0.23 -4.52 -5.43
N ILE A 64 -0.55 -4.78 -4.17
CA ILE A 64 -1.75 -5.55 -3.85
C ILE A 64 -3.00 -4.70 -3.68
N LEU A 65 -2.86 -3.42 -3.39
CA LEU A 65 -4.01 -2.55 -3.14
C LEU A 65 -4.38 -1.66 -4.32
N THR A 66 -3.55 -1.59 -5.34
CA THR A 66 -3.87 -0.82 -6.54
C THR A 66 -3.68 -1.69 -7.76
N SER A 67 -4.17 -1.21 -8.89
CA SER A 67 -4.01 -1.91 -10.15
C SER A 67 -2.88 -1.31 -11.00
N LYS A 68 -2.00 -0.56 -10.36
CA LYS A 68 -0.90 0.06 -11.07
C LYS A 68 0.08 -0.98 -11.62
N SER A 69 0.67 -0.68 -12.76
CA SER A 69 1.64 -1.57 -13.37
C SER A 69 2.99 -1.43 -12.66
N LEU A 70 3.86 -2.41 -12.87
CA LEU A 70 5.18 -2.37 -12.26
C LEU A 70 5.96 -1.13 -12.65
N PRO A 71 5.97 -0.72 -13.94
CA PRO A 71 6.65 0.52 -14.31
C PRO A 71 6.06 1.76 -13.61
N GLU A 72 4.75 1.80 -13.46
CA GLU A 72 4.12 2.93 -12.77
C GLU A 72 4.53 2.99 -11.31
N ILE A 73 4.55 1.83 -10.65
CA ILE A 73 4.98 1.77 -9.27
C ILE A 73 6.44 2.21 -9.16
N GLY A 74 7.27 1.74 -10.08
CA GLY A 74 8.67 2.12 -10.08
C GLY A 74 8.86 3.62 -10.18
N ARG A 75 8.10 4.28 -11.04
CA ARG A 75 8.20 5.71 -11.20
C ARG A 75 7.84 6.46 -9.91
N GLU A 76 6.80 5.97 -9.23
CA GLU A 76 6.37 6.63 -8.00
C GLU A 76 7.30 6.36 -6.82
N PHE A 77 8.19 5.41 -6.96
CA PHE A 77 9.20 5.11 -5.95
C PHE A 77 10.57 5.50 -6.45
N SER A 78 10.69 6.73 -6.94
CA SER A 78 11.94 7.36 -7.38
C SER A 78 12.55 6.69 -8.61
N ASN A 79 11.69 6.38 -9.58
CA ASN A 79 12.13 5.80 -10.85
C ASN A 79 12.94 4.53 -10.67
N ARG A 80 12.45 3.66 -9.81
CA ARG A 80 13.12 2.38 -9.62
C ARG A 80 12.73 1.43 -10.74
N ASP A 81 13.68 0.57 -11.08
CA ASP A 81 13.49 -0.44 -12.10
C ASP A 81 12.41 -1.43 -11.67
N HIS A 82 11.64 -1.94 -12.64
CA HIS A 82 10.58 -2.90 -12.31
C HIS A 82 11.16 -4.17 -11.68
N THR A 83 12.40 -4.52 -11.97
CA THR A 83 13.05 -5.67 -11.35
C THR A 83 13.17 -5.45 -9.84
N THR A 84 13.51 -4.22 -9.45
CA THR A 84 13.59 -3.86 -8.03
C THR A 84 12.22 -3.96 -7.38
N ILE A 85 11.17 -3.55 -8.08
CA ILE A 85 9.81 -3.64 -7.57
C ILE A 85 9.42 -5.09 -7.34
N ILE A 86 9.68 -5.94 -8.32
CA ILE A 86 9.38 -7.37 -8.20
C ILE A 86 10.15 -7.98 -7.02
N HIS A 87 11.41 -7.63 -6.88
CA HIS A 87 12.23 -8.14 -5.79
C HIS A 87 11.66 -7.74 -4.44
N SER A 88 11.22 -6.49 -4.33
CA SER A 88 10.63 -6.00 -3.08
C SER A 88 9.37 -6.77 -2.72
N VAL A 89 8.50 -7.00 -3.70
CA VAL A 89 7.27 -7.74 -3.46
C VAL A 89 7.59 -9.16 -2.99
N LYS A 90 8.52 -9.82 -3.67
CA LYS A 90 8.89 -11.19 -3.30
C LYS A 90 9.52 -11.26 -1.92
N THR A 91 10.33 -10.27 -1.58
CA THR A 91 10.98 -10.23 -0.28
C THR A 91 9.93 -10.16 0.83
N ILE A 92 8.94 -9.29 0.67
CA ILE A 92 7.89 -9.16 1.67
C ILE A 92 7.05 -10.43 1.76
N GLU A 93 6.77 -11.05 0.62
CA GLU A 93 6.00 -12.30 0.63
C GLU A 93 6.73 -13.39 1.40
N LYS A 94 8.04 -13.48 1.24
CA LYS A 94 8.83 -14.45 1.98
C LYS A 94 8.85 -14.14 3.47
N LEU A 95 8.95 -12.86 3.81
CA LEU A 95 8.95 -12.45 5.20
C LEU A 95 7.62 -12.75 5.87
N LYS A 96 6.54 -12.64 5.14
CA LYS A 96 5.22 -12.97 5.69
C LYS A 96 5.14 -14.43 6.10
N GLU A 97 5.83 -15.30 5.39
CA GLU A 97 5.82 -16.73 5.70
C GLU A 97 6.64 -17.03 6.94
N LYS A 98 7.69 -16.26 7.19
CA LYS A 98 8.62 -16.53 8.26
C LYS A 98 8.44 -15.70 9.51
N ASP A 99 7.83 -14.54 9.37
CA ASP A 99 7.76 -13.56 10.45
C ASP A 99 6.30 -13.16 10.73
N PRO A 100 5.70 -13.68 11.80
CA PRO A 100 4.32 -13.29 12.13
C PRO A 100 4.17 -11.80 12.37
N GLY A 101 5.23 -11.14 12.86
CA GLY A 101 5.20 -9.70 13.06
C GLY A 101 5.03 -8.94 11.77
N MET A 102 5.61 -9.45 10.69
CA MET A 102 5.47 -8.83 9.38
C MET A 102 4.02 -8.94 8.89
N VAL A 103 3.39 -10.09 9.09
CA VAL A 103 1.99 -10.29 8.71
C VAL A 103 1.11 -9.30 9.47
N GLU A 104 1.37 -9.17 10.76
CA GLU A 104 0.59 -8.26 11.61
C GLU A 104 0.76 -6.82 11.14
N ASN A 105 1.99 -6.39 10.86
CA ASN A 105 2.25 -5.04 10.40
C ASN A 105 1.55 -4.75 9.08
N ILE A 106 1.60 -5.70 8.15
CA ILE A 106 0.97 -5.54 6.86
C ILE A 106 -0.54 -5.42 7.01
N ASN A 107 -1.13 -6.25 7.87
CA ASN A 107 -2.57 -6.19 8.10
C ASN A 107 -2.98 -4.86 8.72
N LYS A 108 -2.19 -4.35 9.66
CA LYS A 108 -2.48 -3.05 10.27
C LYS A 108 -2.39 -1.94 9.24
N LEU A 109 -1.38 -1.98 8.39
CA LEU A 109 -1.21 -0.96 7.36
C LEU A 109 -2.33 -1.02 6.33
N LYS A 110 -2.72 -2.21 5.92
CA LYS A 110 -3.83 -2.35 5.00
C LYS A 110 -5.10 -1.76 5.58
N ASN A 111 -5.37 -2.07 6.84
CA ASN A 111 -6.57 -1.54 7.48
C ASN A 111 -6.53 -0.03 7.58
N GLN A 112 -5.39 0.54 7.92
CA GLN A 112 -5.25 1.99 8.00
C GLN A 112 -5.47 2.66 6.64
N ILE A 113 -4.90 2.08 5.61
CA ILE A 113 -5.04 2.64 4.27
C ILE A 113 -6.49 2.61 3.82
N LEU A 114 -7.13 1.47 3.97
CA LEU A 114 -8.50 1.31 3.53
C LEU A 114 -9.48 2.10 4.40
N TYR A 115 -9.21 2.16 5.68
CA TYR A 115 -10.07 2.90 6.60
C TYR A 115 -9.99 4.40 6.36
N ASN A 116 -8.78 4.93 6.22
CA ASN A 116 -8.61 6.34 5.93
C ASN A 116 -9.28 6.73 4.62
N ASN A 117 -9.16 5.85 3.63
CA ASN A 117 -9.79 6.10 2.34
C ASN A 117 -11.31 6.16 2.49
N SER A 118 -11.86 5.27 3.31
CA SER A 118 -13.30 5.26 3.56
C SER A 118 -13.74 6.50 4.31
N GLU A 119 -12.96 6.93 5.30
CA GLU A 119 -13.27 8.13 6.05
C GLU A 119 -13.27 9.37 5.18
N ASN A 120 -12.37 9.41 4.23
CA ASN A 120 -12.28 10.56 3.35
C ASN A 120 -13.52 10.73 2.47
N GLU A 121 -14.31 9.69 2.35
CA GLU A 121 -15.52 9.75 1.55
C GLU A 121 -16.69 10.36 2.32
N ILE A 122 -16.56 10.41 3.62
CA ILE A 122 -17.60 11.00 4.46
C ILE A 122 -17.42 12.51 4.53
#